data_222df0d878d2f11529a314087e21d011
#
_entry.id   222df0d878d2f11529a314087e21d011
#
_cell.length_a   1.000
_cell.length_b   1.000
_cell.length_c   1.000
_cell.angle_alpha   90.00
_cell.angle_beta   90.00
_cell.angle_gamma   90.00
#
_symmetry.space_group_name_H-M   'P 1'
#
loop_
_entity.id
_entity.type
_entity.pdbx_description
1 polymer ?
#
loop_
_entity_poly.entity_id
_entity_poly.type
_entity_poly.pdbx_seq_one_letter_code
_entity_poly.pdbx_strand_id
1 'polypeptide(L)'
;MKLHTAVHTAIVAAAAFAALAGCSMMPASLGGWTALVDGGKGLENFDRIGNSNWRVEEGAIVADRNPDKTPSYLVTRTSYTNFVIKAEFWASADANSGIFSRCKEPKNVGDETCYEANIYDQRPDPSYGTGAIVKVAKVDPMPKAGGKWNTYEITMNGPHLQVVLNGQKTVDIQDSKLSAGPVALQHGTGTIKFRKVEIRPL
;
A
#
# COMPACT_ATOMS: atom_id res chain seq x y z
N MET A 1 -26.20 -25.82 -80.17
CA MET A 1 -26.43 -24.75 -79.22
C MET A 1 -26.08 -25.30 -77.81
N LYS A 2 -24.84 -25.06 -77.33
CA LYS A 2 -24.34 -25.57 -76.02
C LYS A 2 -24.21 -24.39 -75.13
N LEU A 3 -25.02 -24.41 -74.01
CA LEU A 3 -24.92 -23.46 -72.92
C LEU A 3 -23.73 -23.88 -72.02
N HIS A 4 -22.83 -22.95 -71.73
CA HIS A 4 -21.79 -23.11 -70.74
C HIS A 4 -22.23 -22.40 -69.46
N THR A 5 -22.43 -23.20 -68.39
CA THR A 5 -22.73 -22.68 -67.06
C THR A 5 -21.41 -22.43 -66.33
N ALA A 6 -21.14 -21.18 -66.02
CA ALA A 6 -19.96 -20.79 -65.21
C ALA A 6 -20.32 -20.89 -63.72
N VAL A 7 -19.55 -21.72 -62.99
CA VAL A 7 -19.64 -21.82 -61.53
C VAL A 7 -18.68 -20.84 -60.92
N HIS A 8 -19.21 -19.85 -60.17
CA HIS A 8 -18.40 -18.91 -59.37
C HIS A 8 -18.17 -19.48 -57.99
N THR A 9 -16.93 -19.83 -57.68
CA THR A 9 -16.51 -20.25 -56.33
C THR A 9 -16.17 -18.99 -55.52
N ALA A 10 -16.99 -18.71 -54.52
CA ALA A 10 -16.70 -17.62 -53.56
C ALA A 10 -15.74 -18.13 -52.48
N ILE A 11 -14.54 -17.52 -52.40
CA ILE A 11 -13.58 -17.77 -51.32
C ILE A 11 -13.94 -16.86 -50.14
N VAL A 12 -14.40 -17.45 -49.05
CA VAL A 12 -14.60 -16.73 -47.79
C VAL A 12 -13.28 -16.72 -47.03
N ALA A 13 -12.65 -15.56 -46.94
CA ALA A 13 -11.48 -15.35 -46.11
C ALA A 13 -11.93 -15.10 -44.65
N ALA A 14 -11.66 -16.04 -43.74
CA ALA A 14 -11.85 -15.86 -42.33
C ALA A 14 -10.70 -15.06 -41.74
N ALA A 15 -10.94 -13.79 -41.40
CA ALA A 15 -10.00 -12.99 -40.65
C ALA A 15 -10.04 -13.38 -39.16
N ALA A 16 -8.98 -14.02 -38.66
CA ALA A 16 -8.79 -14.29 -37.24
C ALA A 16 -8.35 -13.01 -36.53
N PHE A 17 -9.22 -12.41 -35.72
CA PHE A 17 -8.83 -11.34 -34.82
C PHE A 17 -8.12 -11.96 -33.61
N ALA A 18 -6.79 -11.84 -33.55
CA ALA A 18 -6.02 -12.10 -32.34
C ALA A 18 -6.26 -10.94 -31.37
N ALA A 19 -7.02 -11.18 -30.31
CA ALA A 19 -7.15 -10.25 -29.19
C ALA A 19 -5.82 -10.23 -28.41
N LEU A 20 -4.99 -9.24 -28.66
CA LEU A 20 -3.85 -8.91 -27.81
C LEU A 20 -4.40 -8.37 -26.50
N ALA A 21 -4.34 -9.17 -25.42
CA ALA A 21 -4.54 -8.70 -24.07
C ALA A 21 -3.38 -7.74 -23.74
N GLY A 22 -3.57 -6.47 -24.06
CA GLY A 22 -2.66 -5.41 -23.67
C GLY A 22 -2.71 -5.25 -22.17
N CYS A 23 -1.64 -5.64 -21.45
CA CYS A 23 -1.36 -5.10 -20.13
C CYS A 23 -1.35 -3.58 -20.27
N SER A 24 -2.40 -2.92 -19.81
CA SER A 24 -2.47 -1.46 -19.71
C SER A 24 -1.48 -1.02 -18.64
N MET A 25 -0.23 -0.78 -19.02
CA MET A 25 0.68 0.04 -18.25
C MET A 25 0.08 1.45 -18.30
N MET A 26 -0.54 1.89 -17.20
CA MET A 26 -0.87 3.30 -17.04
C MET A 26 0.45 4.09 -17.16
N PRO A 27 0.50 5.15 -17.99
CA PRO A 27 1.68 6.00 -18.04
C PRO A 27 1.90 6.56 -16.64
N ALA A 28 3.12 6.37 -16.08
CA ALA A 28 3.54 7.05 -14.88
C ALA A 28 3.33 8.55 -15.12
N SER A 29 2.37 9.17 -14.45
CA SER A 29 2.23 10.62 -14.44
C SER A 29 3.48 11.16 -13.77
N LEU A 30 4.39 11.72 -14.55
CA LEU A 30 5.59 12.37 -14.04
C LEU A 30 5.17 13.46 -13.04
N GLY A 31 5.32 13.20 -11.75
CA GLY A 31 5.34 14.17 -10.67
C GLY A 31 4.06 14.45 -9.89
N GLY A 32 2.92 13.79 -10.16
CA GLY A 32 1.66 14.04 -9.42
C GLY A 32 1.46 13.11 -8.21
N TRP A 33 0.79 13.61 -7.16
CA TRP A 33 0.28 12.77 -6.08
C TRP A 33 -0.94 11.98 -6.53
N THR A 34 -0.98 10.69 -6.24
CA THR A 34 -2.14 9.82 -6.43
C THR A 34 -2.76 9.53 -5.07
N ALA A 35 -4.03 9.85 -4.90
CA ALA A 35 -4.77 9.53 -3.69
C ALA A 35 -5.08 8.03 -3.65
N LEU A 36 -4.64 7.35 -2.60
CA LEU A 36 -5.01 5.98 -2.27
C LEU A 36 -6.22 5.97 -1.32
N VAL A 37 -6.27 6.94 -0.39
CA VAL A 37 -7.40 7.24 0.51
C VAL A 37 -7.62 8.74 0.50
N ASP A 38 -8.87 9.17 0.34
CA ASP A 38 -9.26 10.58 0.42
C ASP A 38 -10.65 10.71 1.04
N GLY A 39 -10.72 11.21 2.28
CA GLY A 39 -11.97 11.45 2.99
C GLY A 39 -12.88 10.22 3.10
N GLY A 40 -12.31 9.02 3.26
CA GLY A 40 -13.06 7.78 3.34
C GLY A 40 -13.32 7.11 1.98
N LYS A 41 -12.92 7.70 0.87
CA LYS A 41 -12.87 7.03 -0.44
C LYS A 41 -11.57 6.27 -0.58
N GLY A 42 -11.56 5.21 -1.41
CA GLY A 42 -10.33 4.51 -1.79
C GLY A 42 -10.21 3.08 -1.27
N LEU A 43 -11.21 2.51 -0.55
CA LEU A 43 -11.18 1.08 -0.19
C LEU A 43 -11.05 0.17 -1.42
N GLU A 44 -11.56 0.61 -2.56
CA GLU A 44 -11.48 -0.05 -3.87
C GLU A 44 -10.05 -0.12 -4.44
N ASN A 45 -9.11 0.68 -3.93
CA ASN A 45 -7.70 0.66 -4.34
C ASN A 45 -6.91 -0.50 -3.74
N PHE A 46 -7.52 -1.24 -2.80
CA PHE A 46 -6.84 -2.25 -2.02
C PHE A 46 -7.50 -3.63 -2.13
N ASP A 47 -6.68 -4.65 -2.04
CA ASP A 47 -7.10 -6.00 -1.72
C ASP A 47 -7.00 -6.20 -0.21
N ARG A 48 -7.98 -6.91 0.38
CA ARG A 48 -8.03 -7.17 1.82
C ARG A 48 -7.36 -8.50 2.15
N ILE A 49 -6.55 -8.51 3.21
CA ILE A 49 -5.98 -9.71 3.82
C ILE A 49 -6.41 -9.72 5.28
N GLY A 50 -6.88 -10.87 5.77
CA GLY A 50 -7.42 -11.01 7.12
C GLY A 50 -8.84 -10.46 7.25
N ASN A 51 -9.39 -10.49 8.49
CA ASN A 51 -10.81 -10.32 8.76
C ASN A 51 -11.15 -9.09 9.60
N SER A 52 -10.26 -8.08 9.64
CA SER A 52 -10.60 -6.80 10.28
C SER A 52 -11.77 -6.12 9.58
N ASN A 53 -12.58 -5.44 10.37
CA ASN A 53 -13.81 -4.77 9.93
C ASN A 53 -13.56 -3.44 9.21
N TRP A 54 -12.65 -3.44 8.24
CA TRP A 54 -12.35 -2.25 7.44
C TRP A 54 -13.62 -1.66 6.83
N ARG A 55 -13.89 -0.40 7.15
CA ARG A 55 -15.07 0.35 6.72
C ARG A 55 -14.78 1.83 6.56
N VAL A 56 -15.68 2.52 5.90
CA VAL A 56 -15.69 3.99 5.83
C VAL A 56 -16.55 4.51 6.98
N GLU A 57 -16.01 5.43 7.77
CA GLU A 57 -16.70 6.07 8.89
C GLU A 57 -16.10 7.46 9.13
N GLU A 58 -16.95 8.49 9.28
CA GLU A 58 -16.56 9.87 9.59
C GLU A 58 -15.42 10.44 8.70
N GLY A 59 -15.48 10.18 7.41
CA GLY A 59 -14.48 10.68 6.46
C GLY A 59 -13.10 10.00 6.55
N ALA A 60 -13.04 8.78 7.10
CA ALA A 60 -11.83 7.98 7.16
C ALA A 60 -12.13 6.50 6.82
N ILE A 61 -11.10 5.76 6.45
CA ILE A 61 -11.11 4.30 6.46
C ILE A 61 -10.70 3.86 7.86
N VAL A 62 -11.55 3.06 8.51
CA VAL A 62 -11.42 2.68 9.92
C VAL A 62 -11.37 1.17 10.07
N ALA A 63 -10.56 0.67 11.01
CA ALA A 63 -10.64 -0.66 11.56
C ALA A 63 -10.45 -0.60 13.09
N ASP A 64 -11.30 -1.32 13.83
CA ASP A 64 -11.31 -1.36 15.30
C ASP A 64 -11.66 -2.75 15.86
N ARG A 65 -11.90 -3.72 15.01
CA ARG A 65 -12.19 -5.10 15.39
C ARG A 65 -11.52 -6.09 14.44
N ASN A 66 -10.81 -7.02 15.03
CA ASN A 66 -10.17 -8.14 14.34
C ASN A 66 -10.53 -9.45 15.06
N PRO A 67 -11.49 -10.23 14.55
CA PRO A 67 -11.96 -11.45 15.23
C PRO A 67 -10.90 -12.54 15.32
N ASP A 68 -9.97 -12.60 14.37
CA ASP A 68 -9.01 -13.69 14.26
C ASP A 68 -7.73 -13.45 15.08
N LYS A 69 -7.57 -12.27 15.69
CA LYS A 69 -6.34 -11.85 16.40
C LYS A 69 -5.06 -11.91 15.55
N THR A 70 -5.17 -12.17 14.26
CA THR A 70 -4.07 -12.11 13.30
C THR A 70 -4.09 -10.76 12.57
N PRO A 71 -2.92 -10.17 12.24
CA PRO A 71 -2.90 -8.90 11.52
C PRO A 71 -3.70 -8.94 10.23
N SER A 72 -4.41 -7.86 9.94
CA SER A 72 -5.19 -7.66 8.72
C SER A 72 -4.66 -6.45 7.96
N TYR A 73 -4.73 -6.52 6.63
CA TYR A 73 -4.10 -5.51 5.77
C TYR A 73 -5.02 -5.06 4.64
N LEU A 74 -4.87 -3.79 4.26
CA LEU A 74 -5.30 -3.25 2.98
C LEU A 74 -4.05 -3.13 2.10
N VAL A 75 -3.94 -3.95 1.06
CA VAL A 75 -2.76 -4.04 0.17
C VAL A 75 -3.08 -3.39 -1.16
N THR A 76 -2.24 -2.43 -1.61
CA THR A 76 -2.44 -1.79 -2.91
C THR A 76 -2.29 -2.80 -4.05
N ARG A 77 -3.13 -2.68 -5.09
CA ARG A 77 -3.02 -3.51 -6.31
C ARG A 77 -1.82 -3.13 -7.16
N THR A 78 -1.31 -1.92 -6.98
CA THR A 78 -0.13 -1.40 -7.69
C THR A 78 1.11 -1.61 -6.84
N SER A 79 2.20 -2.02 -7.49
CA SER A 79 3.54 -2.08 -6.91
C SER A 79 4.32 -0.82 -7.21
N TYR A 80 5.19 -0.41 -6.29
CA TYR A 80 5.99 0.80 -6.37
C TYR A 80 7.46 0.48 -6.10
N THR A 81 8.36 1.19 -6.78
CA THR A 81 9.83 1.05 -6.63
C THR A 81 10.40 2.23 -5.83
N ASN A 82 10.39 3.42 -6.44
CA ASN A 82 10.81 4.66 -5.78
C ASN A 82 9.59 5.57 -5.62
N PHE A 83 9.34 6.03 -4.40
CA PHE A 83 8.16 6.82 -4.11
C PHE A 83 8.27 7.56 -2.77
N VAL A 84 7.40 8.55 -2.62
CA VAL A 84 7.04 9.12 -1.33
C VAL A 84 5.59 8.79 -1.06
N ILE A 85 5.27 8.29 0.13
CA ILE A 85 3.90 8.14 0.63
C ILE A 85 3.67 9.12 1.77
N LYS A 86 2.53 9.81 1.76
CA LYS A 86 2.03 10.62 2.88
C LYS A 86 0.76 10.00 3.41
N ALA A 87 0.65 9.90 4.72
CA ALA A 87 -0.54 9.36 5.37
C ALA A 87 -0.94 10.22 6.57
N GLU A 88 -2.23 10.57 6.64
CA GLU A 88 -2.84 11.12 7.84
C GLU A 88 -3.61 10.01 8.54
N PHE A 89 -3.20 9.68 9.77
CA PHE A 89 -3.77 8.58 10.54
C PHE A 89 -4.08 8.98 11.98
N TRP A 90 -5.04 8.30 12.58
CA TRP A 90 -5.34 8.33 14.00
C TRP A 90 -5.25 6.92 14.55
N ALA A 91 -4.58 6.76 15.69
CA ALA A 91 -4.42 5.48 16.37
C ALA A 91 -4.90 5.60 17.81
N SER A 92 -5.61 4.60 18.34
CA SER A 92 -5.85 4.51 19.80
C SER A 92 -4.53 4.24 20.54
N ALA A 93 -4.48 4.50 21.83
CA ALA A 93 -3.26 4.32 22.63
C ALA A 93 -2.76 2.87 22.67
N ASP A 94 -3.66 1.91 22.45
CA ASP A 94 -3.41 0.47 22.39
C ASP A 94 -3.31 -0.10 20.96
N ALA A 95 -3.33 0.77 19.96
CA ALA A 95 -3.26 0.34 18.57
C ALA A 95 -1.90 -0.29 18.25
N ASN A 96 -1.97 -1.41 17.53
CA ASN A 96 -0.85 -1.99 16.78
C ASN A 96 -1.20 -1.93 15.30
N SER A 97 -0.48 -1.09 14.57
CA SER A 97 -0.67 -0.79 13.16
C SER A 97 0.68 -0.46 12.51
N GLY A 98 0.68 -0.20 11.22
CA GLY A 98 1.85 0.19 10.46
C GLY A 98 1.55 0.45 8.99
N ILE A 99 2.49 1.11 8.32
CA ILE A 99 2.49 1.29 6.87
C ILE A 99 3.64 0.46 6.31
N PHE A 100 3.28 -0.56 5.55
CA PHE A 100 4.22 -1.49 4.92
C PHE A 100 4.54 -1.04 3.50
N SER A 101 5.79 -1.15 3.10
CA SER A 101 6.30 -0.68 1.82
C SER A 101 7.15 -1.76 1.15
N ARG A 102 7.12 -1.79 -0.20
CA ARG A 102 7.91 -2.73 -1.01
C ARG A 102 7.71 -4.18 -0.61
N CYS A 103 6.47 -4.60 -0.37
CA CYS A 103 6.14 -5.96 0.00
C CYS A 103 6.42 -6.93 -1.15
N LYS A 104 7.43 -7.81 -1.00
CA LYS A 104 7.81 -8.78 -2.04
C LYS A 104 6.77 -9.88 -2.25
N GLU A 105 5.95 -10.14 -1.24
CA GLU A 105 4.91 -11.17 -1.23
C GLU A 105 3.56 -10.52 -0.85
N PRO A 106 2.75 -10.07 -1.83
CA PRO A 106 1.52 -9.33 -1.54
C PRO A 106 0.50 -10.08 -0.68
N LYS A 107 0.54 -11.41 -0.67
CA LYS A 107 -0.35 -12.26 0.16
C LYS A 107 0.24 -12.66 1.51
N ASN A 108 1.51 -12.36 1.75
CA ASN A 108 2.25 -12.66 2.97
C ASN A 108 2.92 -11.38 3.48
N VAL A 109 2.10 -10.42 3.94
CA VAL A 109 2.57 -9.13 4.45
C VAL A 109 3.10 -9.29 5.86
N GLY A 110 4.31 -8.81 6.10
CA GLY A 110 4.96 -8.83 7.41
C GLY A 110 6.34 -8.16 7.37
N ASP A 111 6.95 -7.99 8.54
CA ASP A 111 8.25 -7.34 8.72
C ASP A 111 9.45 -8.08 8.10
N GLU A 112 9.27 -9.35 7.70
CA GLU A 112 10.27 -10.12 6.95
C GLU A 112 10.15 -9.93 5.43
N THR A 113 8.96 -9.58 4.96
CA THR A 113 8.62 -9.48 3.54
C THR A 113 8.41 -8.05 3.05
N CYS A 114 8.36 -7.09 3.97
CA CYS A 114 8.13 -5.66 3.71
C CYS A 114 9.02 -4.80 4.63
N TYR A 115 9.16 -3.51 4.31
CA TYR A 115 9.56 -2.48 5.27
C TYR A 115 8.34 -1.95 6.00
N GLU A 116 8.28 -2.10 7.32
CA GLU A 116 7.17 -1.64 8.17
C GLU A 116 7.53 -0.36 8.90
N ALA A 117 6.96 0.79 8.50
CA ALA A 117 6.94 2.00 9.33
C ALA A 117 5.88 1.81 10.42
N ASN A 118 6.33 1.58 11.65
CA ASN A 118 5.49 1.09 12.73
C ASN A 118 4.62 2.18 13.39
N ILE A 119 3.41 1.81 13.81
CA ILE A 119 2.47 2.58 14.62
C ILE A 119 2.09 1.70 15.82
N TYR A 120 2.96 1.65 16.83
CA TYR A 120 2.73 0.83 18.01
C TYR A 120 3.44 1.43 19.23
N ASP A 121 2.70 2.24 20.02
CA ASP A 121 3.23 2.96 21.19
C ASP A 121 3.55 2.07 22.39
N GLN A 122 2.94 0.88 22.45
CA GLN A 122 3.09 -0.09 23.55
C GLN A 122 3.98 -1.27 23.15
N ARG A 123 4.77 -1.13 22.06
CA ARG A 123 5.67 -2.22 21.65
C ARG A 123 6.63 -2.59 22.80
N PRO A 124 6.79 -3.90 23.13
CA PRO A 124 7.67 -4.35 24.22
C PRO A 124 9.14 -3.89 24.04
N ASP A 125 9.67 -3.92 22.81
CA ASP A 125 10.92 -3.24 22.48
C ASP A 125 10.59 -1.86 21.87
N PRO A 126 10.66 -0.77 22.65
CA PRO A 126 10.28 0.56 22.18
C PRO A 126 11.18 1.09 21.07
N SER A 127 12.41 0.57 20.94
CA SER A 127 13.30 0.99 19.85
C SER A 127 12.77 0.64 18.46
N TYR A 128 11.87 -0.33 18.35
CA TYR A 128 11.14 -0.66 17.13
C TYR A 128 9.65 -0.27 17.18
N GLY A 129 9.26 0.59 18.12
CA GLY A 129 7.91 1.12 18.24
C GLY A 129 7.56 2.15 17.17
N THR A 130 6.61 3.03 17.51
CA THR A 130 6.14 4.09 16.60
C THR A 130 7.29 4.91 16.02
N GLY A 131 7.32 5.05 14.70
CA GLY A 131 8.37 5.83 14.00
C GLY A 131 9.57 5.02 13.51
N ALA A 132 9.77 3.80 13.97
CA ALA A 132 10.83 2.91 13.51
C ALA A 132 10.48 2.20 12.19
N ILE A 133 11.48 1.62 11.52
CA ILE A 133 11.28 0.54 10.55
C ILE A 133 11.60 -0.78 11.25
N VAL A 134 10.59 -1.61 11.47
CA VAL A 134 10.69 -2.83 12.28
C VAL A 134 11.79 -3.75 11.77
N LYS A 135 12.66 -4.20 12.70
CA LYS A 135 13.86 -5.04 12.44
C LYS A 135 14.92 -4.44 11.49
N VAL A 136 14.74 -3.20 11.03
CA VAL A 136 15.64 -2.55 10.08
C VAL A 136 16.26 -1.29 10.67
N ALA A 137 15.46 -0.38 11.23
CA ALA A 137 15.94 0.86 11.79
C ALA A 137 15.23 1.21 13.09
N LYS A 138 16.00 1.43 14.13
CA LYS A 138 15.51 1.82 15.45
C LYS A 138 15.16 3.30 15.51
N VAL A 139 14.30 3.65 16.46
CA VAL A 139 13.98 5.03 16.84
C VAL A 139 14.35 5.27 18.30
N ASP A 140 14.96 6.41 18.62
CA ASP A 140 15.27 6.81 19.99
C ASP A 140 15.35 8.36 20.08
N PRO A 141 14.54 9.02 20.95
CA PRO A 141 13.44 8.44 21.70
C PRO A 141 12.23 8.07 20.79
N MET A 142 11.48 7.03 21.18
CA MET A 142 10.27 6.65 20.48
C MET A 142 9.17 7.72 20.65
N PRO A 143 8.66 8.33 19.57
CA PRO A 143 7.53 9.24 19.63
C PRO A 143 6.23 8.49 19.94
N LYS A 144 5.20 9.23 20.39
CA LYS A 144 3.86 8.69 20.67
C LYS A 144 2.86 9.21 19.66
N ALA A 145 2.07 8.28 19.10
CA ALA A 145 1.03 8.55 18.10
C ALA A 145 -0.40 8.39 18.65
N GLY A 146 -0.58 7.70 19.76
CA GLY A 146 -1.90 7.36 20.30
C GLY A 146 -2.76 8.57 20.68
N GLY A 147 -4.07 8.47 20.43
CA GLY A 147 -5.09 9.44 20.85
C GLY A 147 -5.18 10.72 20.02
N LYS A 148 -4.45 10.86 18.93
CA LYS A 148 -4.41 12.06 18.09
C LYS A 148 -4.23 11.74 16.60
N TRP A 149 -4.53 12.71 15.75
CA TRP A 149 -4.17 12.67 14.33
C TRP A 149 -2.67 12.92 14.16
N ASN A 150 -2.07 12.14 13.28
CA ASN A 150 -0.65 12.18 12.97
C ASN A 150 -0.44 12.18 11.46
N THR A 151 0.76 12.59 11.04
CA THR A 151 1.20 12.50 9.65
C THR A 151 2.45 11.65 9.56
N TYR A 152 2.46 10.67 8.66
CA TYR A 152 3.67 10.04 8.15
C TYR A 152 4.02 10.59 6.77
N GLU A 153 5.32 10.82 6.56
CA GLU A 153 5.92 10.90 5.23
C GLU A 153 7.02 9.84 5.16
N ILE A 154 6.89 8.89 4.24
CA ILE A 154 7.79 7.76 4.08
C ILE A 154 8.37 7.83 2.67
N THR A 155 9.71 7.95 2.58
CA THR A 155 10.45 7.98 1.31
C THR A 155 11.19 6.67 1.11
N MET A 156 10.98 6.08 -0.08
CA MET A 156 11.69 4.90 -0.57
C MET A 156 12.35 5.29 -1.91
N ASN A 157 13.68 5.56 -1.91
CA ASN A 157 14.40 5.99 -3.11
C ASN A 157 15.70 5.19 -3.29
N GLY A 158 15.69 4.18 -4.16
CA GLY A 158 16.75 3.20 -4.23
C GLY A 158 16.95 2.53 -2.87
N PRO A 159 18.17 2.50 -2.32
CA PRO A 159 18.44 2.00 -0.98
C PRO A 159 18.08 3.00 0.14
N HIS A 160 17.83 4.28 -0.18
CA HIS A 160 17.54 5.30 0.83
C HIS A 160 16.12 5.16 1.37
N LEU A 161 16.01 4.92 2.66
CA LEU A 161 14.76 4.80 3.42
C LEU A 161 14.68 5.93 4.45
N GLN A 162 13.62 6.72 4.40
CA GLN A 162 13.40 7.80 5.36
C GLN A 162 11.95 7.73 5.88
N VAL A 163 11.80 7.95 7.18
CA VAL A 163 10.50 8.10 7.86
C VAL A 163 10.47 9.41 8.62
N VAL A 164 9.42 10.19 8.38
CA VAL A 164 9.14 11.45 9.08
C VAL A 164 7.76 11.34 9.73
N LEU A 165 7.69 11.46 11.04
CA LEU A 165 6.45 11.46 11.82
C LEU A 165 6.20 12.87 12.37
N ASN A 166 5.06 13.48 12.03
CA ASN A 166 4.67 14.82 12.48
C ASN A 166 5.77 15.90 12.24
N GLY A 167 6.46 15.80 11.09
CA GLY A 167 7.55 16.71 10.75
C GLY A 167 8.90 16.35 11.38
N GLN A 168 8.97 15.38 12.28
CA GLN A 168 10.21 14.92 12.87
C GLN A 168 10.73 13.68 12.14
N LYS A 169 11.96 13.74 11.62
CA LYS A 169 12.63 12.59 11.02
C LYS A 169 12.99 11.57 12.09
N THR A 170 12.44 10.35 11.98
CA THR A 170 12.66 9.25 12.91
C THR A 170 13.58 8.18 12.36
N VAL A 171 13.62 8.00 11.04
CA VAL A 171 14.53 7.09 10.34
C VAL A 171 15.14 7.78 9.13
N ASP A 172 16.43 7.54 8.90
CA ASP A 172 17.19 7.99 7.71
C ASP A 172 18.37 7.03 7.51
N ILE A 173 18.21 6.03 6.64
CA ILE A 173 19.18 4.93 6.46
C ILE A 173 19.33 4.52 5.01
N GLN A 174 20.32 3.65 4.77
CA GLN A 174 20.50 2.92 3.52
C GLN A 174 20.25 1.43 3.77
N ASP A 175 19.29 0.85 3.05
CA ASP A 175 18.99 -0.60 3.04
C ASP A 175 18.47 -1.01 1.66
N SER A 176 19.02 -2.09 1.10
CA SER A 176 18.71 -2.57 -0.25
C SER A 176 18.01 -3.93 -0.27
N LYS A 177 17.54 -4.42 0.88
CA LYS A 177 16.90 -5.75 1.01
C LYS A 177 15.66 -5.91 0.12
N LEU A 178 14.85 -4.85 0.01
CA LEU A 178 13.63 -4.84 -0.79
C LEU A 178 13.64 -3.67 -1.76
N SER A 179 13.40 -3.93 -3.05
CA SER A 179 13.51 -2.91 -4.10
C SER A 179 12.16 -2.40 -4.61
N ALA A 180 11.13 -3.25 -4.60
CA ALA A 180 9.80 -2.91 -5.13
C ALA A 180 8.72 -3.80 -4.49
N GLY A 181 7.47 -3.35 -4.58
CA GLY A 181 6.29 -4.09 -4.14
C GLY A 181 5.13 -3.16 -3.79
N PRO A 182 3.96 -3.70 -3.47
CA PRO A 182 2.83 -2.93 -3.01
C PRO A 182 3.09 -2.29 -1.64
N VAL A 183 2.22 -1.33 -1.32
CA VAL A 183 2.07 -0.73 0.01
C VAL A 183 0.93 -1.42 0.73
N ALA A 184 1.03 -1.58 2.06
CA ALA A 184 -0.07 -2.09 2.85
C ALA A 184 -0.31 -1.26 4.12
N LEU A 185 -1.59 -1.09 4.49
CA LEU A 185 -2.02 -0.47 5.73
C LEU A 185 -2.47 -1.58 6.68
N GLN A 186 -1.94 -1.61 7.90
CA GLN A 186 -2.20 -2.69 8.85
C GLN A 186 -3.28 -2.31 9.88
N HIS A 187 -4.04 -3.31 10.30
CA HIS A 187 -4.75 -3.35 11.57
C HIS A 187 -4.39 -4.64 12.31
N GLY A 188 -3.69 -4.52 13.42
CA GLY A 188 -3.39 -5.61 14.35
C GLY A 188 -4.36 -5.59 15.53
N THR A 189 -4.30 -4.55 16.36
CA THR A 189 -5.16 -4.34 17.54
C THR A 189 -5.52 -2.86 17.71
N GLY A 190 -6.47 -2.58 18.61
CA GLY A 190 -6.94 -1.23 18.89
C GLY A 190 -7.74 -0.63 17.75
N THR A 191 -7.74 0.69 17.63
CA THR A 191 -8.41 1.42 16.54
C THR A 191 -7.40 2.14 15.69
N ILE A 192 -7.49 1.98 14.38
CA ILE A 192 -6.73 2.76 13.39
C ILE A 192 -7.70 3.44 12.42
N LYS A 193 -7.43 4.70 12.08
CA LYS A 193 -8.16 5.48 11.08
C LYS A 193 -7.17 6.08 10.09
N PHE A 194 -7.47 6.02 8.80
CA PHE A 194 -6.74 6.70 7.73
C PHE A 194 -7.71 7.63 7.00
N ARG A 195 -7.50 8.95 7.05
CA ARG A 195 -8.37 9.90 6.35
C ARG A 195 -7.77 10.38 5.03
N LYS A 196 -6.44 10.36 4.92
CA LYS A 196 -5.73 10.69 3.69
C LYS A 196 -4.50 9.80 3.56
N VAL A 197 -4.35 9.16 2.42
CA VAL A 197 -3.13 8.44 2.04
C VAL A 197 -2.88 8.75 0.57
N GLU A 198 -1.73 9.33 0.27
CA GLU A 198 -1.35 9.69 -1.09
C GLU A 198 0.07 9.23 -1.39
N ILE A 199 0.33 8.83 -2.62
CA ILE A 199 1.62 8.33 -3.07
C ILE A 199 2.08 9.09 -4.32
N ARG A 200 3.38 9.35 -4.40
CA ARG A 200 4.02 9.98 -5.55
C ARG A 200 5.25 9.18 -5.94
N PRO A 201 5.30 8.61 -7.14
CA PRO A 201 6.52 8.04 -7.73
C PRO A 201 7.64 9.10 -7.83
N LEU A 202 8.88 8.65 -7.66
CA LEU A 202 10.10 9.45 -7.77
C LEU A 202 10.84 9.13 -9.06
#